data_7a4f109cf42722344eb0576f8f625283
#
_entry.id   7a4f109cf42722344eb0576f8f625283
#
_cell.length_a   1.000
_cell.length_b   1.000
_cell.length_c   1.000
_cell.angle_alpha   90.00
_cell.angle_beta   90.00
_cell.angle_gamma   90.00
#
_symmetry.space_group_name_H-M   'P 1'
#
loop_
_entity.id
_entity.type
_entity.pdbx_description
1 polymer ?
#
loop_
_entity_poly.entity_id
_entity_poly.type
_entity_poly.pdbx_seq_one_letter_code
_entity_poly.pdbx_strand_id
1 'polypeptide(L)'
;EELAPFFEQPKTFDVFSENLKWNRIMGLENVGDVNLACQRGEASDLIKIAEALQEKKIVQIAEEIERRVNDPENPVRLVLITGPSSSGKSTFCKRLSIQLKACGIRPISFSTDDYFVNRLDTPRLPNGEFDFDNFETVDHRYLQSDVLKLLKGETVSVPEYNFVTGLREFNGKTLRLEPGSILIIEGIHALNPRLTDQVAESSKYRIFINTITSISLDDHNCIPTSDNRLLRRIVRDFNKGAFTARESIMHWPNVRSSEVKWIYPYQENADVLFNSAYLVEFAVIRAHAERILMTVPKNCPEYSEVHRLKKFLSYFTPVSDKDVPSTS
;
A
#
# COMPACT_ATOMS: atom_id res chain seq x y z
N GLU A 1 21.34 -7.12 -24.85
CA GLU A 1 20.28 -6.93 -23.86
C GLU A 1 20.50 -7.96 -22.76
N GLU A 2 21.02 -7.54 -21.62
CA GLU A 2 21.04 -8.41 -20.43
C GLU A 2 19.60 -8.60 -19.97
N LEU A 3 19.14 -9.84 -19.93
CA LEU A 3 17.85 -10.19 -19.32
C LEU A 3 17.87 -9.74 -17.86
N ALA A 4 16.82 -9.04 -17.43
CA ALA A 4 16.66 -8.70 -16.02
C ALA A 4 16.78 -9.97 -15.16
N PRO A 5 17.50 -9.94 -14.04
CA PRO A 5 17.67 -11.12 -13.21
C PRO A 5 16.29 -11.65 -12.77
N PHE A 6 16.08 -12.94 -12.96
CA PHE A 6 14.88 -13.63 -12.53
C PHE A 6 14.95 -13.81 -11.02
N PHE A 7 14.00 -13.22 -10.32
CA PHE A 7 13.81 -13.43 -8.88
C PHE A 7 12.61 -14.34 -8.66
N GLU A 8 12.81 -15.46 -8.00
CA GLU A 8 11.71 -16.29 -7.54
C GLU A 8 10.87 -15.51 -6.52
N GLN A 9 9.55 -15.52 -6.72
CA GLN A 9 8.57 -14.83 -5.86
C GLN A 9 7.49 -15.80 -5.38
N PRO A 10 7.86 -16.82 -4.59
CA PRO A 10 6.94 -17.87 -4.17
C PRO A 10 5.77 -17.32 -3.36
N LYS A 11 6.01 -16.38 -2.44
CA LYS A 11 4.94 -15.79 -1.61
C LYS A 11 3.94 -14.98 -2.44
N THR A 12 4.42 -14.25 -3.43
CA THR A 12 3.54 -13.52 -4.38
C THR A 12 2.70 -14.49 -5.18
N PHE A 13 3.29 -15.58 -5.65
CA PHE A 13 2.60 -16.62 -6.40
C PHE A 13 1.54 -17.33 -5.56
N ASP A 14 1.82 -17.63 -4.29
CA ASP A 14 0.87 -18.25 -3.38
C ASP A 14 -0.36 -17.35 -3.16
N VAL A 15 -0.15 -16.06 -2.92
CA VAL A 15 -1.24 -15.09 -2.74
C VAL A 15 -2.04 -14.94 -4.04
N PHE A 16 -1.39 -14.88 -5.19
CA PHE A 16 -2.08 -14.85 -6.48
C PHE A 16 -2.92 -16.11 -6.70
N SER A 17 -2.37 -17.28 -6.43
CA SER A 17 -3.07 -18.57 -6.56
C SER A 17 -4.27 -18.68 -5.63
N GLU A 18 -4.15 -18.20 -4.39
CA GLU A 18 -5.27 -18.13 -3.44
C GLU A 18 -6.41 -17.27 -4.00
N ASN A 19 -6.09 -16.09 -4.56
CA ASN A 19 -7.09 -15.21 -5.14
C ASN A 19 -7.74 -15.80 -6.40
N LEU A 20 -6.98 -16.45 -7.27
CA LEU A 20 -7.53 -17.17 -8.43
C LEU A 20 -8.52 -18.26 -8.02
N LYS A 21 -8.21 -19.01 -6.96
CA LYS A 21 -9.12 -20.02 -6.43
C LYS A 21 -10.44 -19.40 -5.97
N TRP A 22 -10.40 -18.28 -5.26
CA TRP A 22 -11.60 -17.56 -4.83
C TRP A 22 -12.40 -17.03 -6.02
N ASN A 23 -11.75 -16.47 -7.04
CA ASN A 23 -12.41 -15.99 -8.25
C ASN A 23 -13.18 -17.12 -8.94
N ARG A 24 -12.58 -18.30 -9.07
CA ARG A 24 -13.24 -19.48 -9.65
C ARG A 24 -14.45 -19.95 -8.85
N ILE A 25 -14.34 -19.98 -7.52
CA ILE A 25 -15.46 -20.34 -6.64
C ILE A 25 -16.64 -19.38 -6.83
N MET A 26 -16.35 -18.09 -7.07
CA MET A 26 -17.39 -17.06 -7.30
C MET A 26 -17.82 -16.97 -8.75
N GLY A 27 -17.18 -17.68 -9.69
CA GLY A 27 -17.46 -17.56 -11.13
C GLY A 27 -17.08 -16.19 -11.71
N LEU A 28 -16.00 -15.59 -11.22
CA LEU A 28 -15.53 -14.25 -11.60
C LEU A 28 -14.08 -14.32 -12.07
N GLU A 29 -13.82 -14.91 -13.22
CA GLU A 29 -12.45 -15.12 -13.71
C GLU A 29 -11.97 -13.97 -14.61
N ASN A 30 -12.87 -13.28 -15.27
CA ASN A 30 -12.55 -12.18 -16.20
C ASN A 30 -13.48 -10.98 -16.05
N VAL A 31 -13.16 -9.90 -16.74
CA VAL A 31 -13.93 -8.65 -16.71
C VAL A 31 -15.37 -8.84 -17.19
N GLY A 32 -15.61 -9.75 -18.14
CA GLY A 32 -16.96 -10.07 -18.63
C GLY A 32 -17.85 -10.62 -17.52
N ASP A 33 -17.32 -11.52 -16.69
CA ASP A 33 -18.05 -12.09 -15.55
C ASP A 33 -18.41 -11.01 -14.51
N VAL A 34 -17.46 -10.14 -14.20
CA VAL A 34 -17.67 -9.01 -13.27
C VAL A 34 -18.74 -8.06 -13.83
N ASN A 35 -18.71 -7.76 -15.13
CA ASN A 35 -19.70 -6.91 -15.79
C ASN A 35 -21.11 -7.51 -15.74
N LEU A 36 -21.23 -8.80 -15.98
CA LEU A 36 -22.50 -9.51 -15.88
C LEU A 36 -23.07 -9.47 -14.46
N ALA A 37 -22.25 -9.70 -13.46
CA ALA A 37 -22.66 -9.60 -12.06
C ALA A 37 -23.10 -8.18 -11.68
N CYS A 38 -22.37 -7.15 -12.12
CA CYS A 38 -22.75 -5.75 -11.91
C CYS A 38 -24.09 -5.42 -12.60
N GLN A 39 -24.31 -5.90 -13.83
CA GLN A 39 -25.58 -5.70 -14.57
C GLN A 39 -26.77 -6.39 -13.90
N ARG A 40 -26.54 -7.49 -13.18
CA ARG A 40 -27.55 -8.19 -12.36
C ARG A 40 -27.83 -7.54 -11.03
N GLY A 41 -27.10 -6.45 -10.67
CA GLY A 41 -27.25 -5.77 -9.39
C GLY A 41 -26.52 -6.44 -8.23
N GLU A 42 -25.59 -7.35 -8.52
CA GLU A 42 -24.84 -8.12 -7.52
C GLU A 42 -23.59 -7.36 -6.98
N ALA A 43 -23.30 -6.15 -7.47
CA ALA A 43 -22.09 -5.40 -7.14
C ALA A 43 -21.91 -5.16 -5.62
N SER A 44 -23.00 -4.79 -4.92
CA SER A 44 -22.95 -4.56 -3.45
C SER A 44 -22.57 -5.82 -2.68
N ASP A 45 -23.07 -6.97 -3.08
CA ASP A 45 -22.76 -8.23 -2.39
C ASP A 45 -21.34 -8.70 -2.71
N LEU A 46 -20.86 -8.51 -3.93
CA LEU A 46 -19.48 -8.77 -4.31
C LEU A 46 -18.48 -7.91 -3.51
N ILE A 47 -18.80 -6.63 -3.29
CA ILE A 47 -17.99 -5.74 -2.46
C ILE A 47 -17.92 -6.29 -1.03
N LYS A 48 -19.08 -6.62 -0.42
CA LYS A 48 -19.13 -7.18 0.94
C LYS A 48 -18.35 -8.50 1.06
N ILE A 49 -18.44 -9.38 0.08
CA ILE A 49 -17.69 -10.64 0.07
C ILE A 49 -16.19 -10.35 0.01
N ALA A 50 -15.75 -9.46 -0.88
CA ALA A 50 -14.35 -9.09 -0.99
C ALA A 50 -13.81 -8.46 0.30
N GLU A 51 -14.59 -7.58 0.95
CA GLU A 51 -14.25 -7.00 2.25
C GLU A 51 -14.16 -8.07 3.35
N ALA A 52 -15.11 -9.00 3.39
CA ALA A 52 -15.11 -10.08 4.37
C ALA A 52 -13.89 -11.01 4.19
N LEU A 53 -13.48 -11.31 2.95
CA LEU A 53 -12.28 -12.09 2.66
C LEU A 53 -11.01 -11.37 3.12
N GLN A 54 -10.91 -10.07 2.85
CA GLN A 54 -9.78 -9.28 3.33
C GLN A 54 -9.76 -9.19 4.85
N GLU A 55 -10.92 -8.96 5.49
CA GLU A 55 -10.99 -8.89 6.95
C GLU A 55 -10.59 -10.20 7.60
N LYS A 56 -11.06 -11.34 7.06
CA LYS A 56 -10.64 -12.67 7.51
C LYS A 56 -9.11 -12.83 7.47
N LYS A 57 -8.45 -12.33 6.41
CA LYS A 57 -6.99 -12.39 6.29
C LYS A 57 -6.31 -11.47 7.31
N ILE A 58 -6.85 -10.28 7.57
CA ILE A 58 -6.31 -9.36 8.59
C ILE A 58 -6.43 -9.95 9.98
N VAL A 59 -7.55 -10.61 10.30
CA VAL A 59 -7.73 -11.35 11.56
C VAL A 59 -6.67 -12.44 11.72
N GLN A 60 -6.44 -13.27 10.71
CA GLN A 60 -5.39 -14.29 10.73
C GLN A 60 -3.99 -13.70 10.98
N ILE A 61 -3.68 -12.57 10.37
CA ILE A 61 -2.42 -11.85 10.59
C ILE A 61 -2.33 -11.34 12.03
N ALA A 62 -3.42 -10.79 12.57
CA ALA A 62 -3.45 -10.30 13.94
C ALA A 62 -3.27 -11.43 14.97
N GLU A 63 -3.91 -12.58 14.76
CA GLU A 63 -3.77 -13.78 15.60
C GLU A 63 -2.34 -14.35 15.57
N GLU A 64 -1.69 -14.35 14.39
CA GLU A 64 -0.30 -14.77 14.28
C GLU A 64 0.64 -13.78 14.97
N ILE A 65 0.40 -12.48 14.88
CA ILE A 65 1.16 -11.46 15.62
C ILE A 65 0.94 -11.68 17.13
N GLU A 66 -0.30 -11.89 17.58
CA GLU A 66 -0.62 -12.17 18.99
C GLU A 66 0.15 -13.37 19.50
N ARG A 67 0.14 -14.47 18.76
CA ARG A 67 0.89 -15.68 19.09
C ARG A 67 2.38 -15.38 19.25
N ARG A 68 2.96 -14.59 18.35
CA ARG A 68 4.39 -14.23 18.37
C ARG A 68 4.73 -13.17 19.41
N VAL A 69 3.82 -12.29 19.77
CA VAL A 69 4.00 -11.33 20.89
C VAL A 69 4.09 -12.06 22.23
N ASN A 70 3.34 -13.14 22.37
CA ASN A 70 3.28 -13.97 23.57
C ASN A 70 4.36 -15.08 23.61
N ASP A 71 5.25 -15.15 22.62
CA ASP A 71 6.36 -16.10 22.62
C ASP A 71 7.33 -15.74 23.76
N PRO A 72 7.58 -16.66 24.73
CA PRO A 72 8.40 -16.36 25.90
C PRO A 72 9.89 -16.19 25.58
N GLU A 73 10.37 -16.78 24.49
CA GLU A 73 11.79 -16.74 24.11
C GLU A 73 12.12 -15.58 23.18
N ASN A 74 11.25 -15.34 22.20
CA ASN A 74 11.47 -14.38 21.13
C ASN A 74 10.23 -13.53 20.84
N PRO A 75 9.77 -12.69 21.78
CA PRO A 75 8.54 -11.92 21.58
C PRO A 75 8.69 -10.88 20.47
N VAL A 76 7.73 -10.86 19.55
CA VAL A 76 7.63 -9.78 18.55
C VAL A 76 7.23 -8.48 19.25
N ARG A 77 7.99 -7.42 18.98
CA ARG A 77 7.79 -6.07 19.53
C ARG A 77 7.61 -5.02 18.43
N LEU A 78 7.99 -5.35 17.21
CA LEU A 78 8.00 -4.43 16.07
C LEU A 78 7.31 -5.07 14.86
N VAL A 79 6.27 -4.42 14.35
CA VAL A 79 5.61 -4.76 13.08
C VAL A 79 6.01 -3.74 12.03
N LEU A 80 6.49 -4.22 10.90
CA LEU A 80 6.93 -3.40 9.77
C LEU A 80 5.95 -3.61 8.60
N ILE A 81 5.34 -2.54 8.10
CA ILE A 81 4.36 -2.60 7.02
C ILE A 81 4.88 -1.80 5.83
N THR A 82 5.15 -2.48 4.73
CA THR A 82 5.56 -1.84 3.48
C THR A 82 4.69 -2.25 2.30
N GLY A 83 4.96 -1.63 1.18
CA GLY A 83 4.33 -1.88 -0.11
C GLY A 83 4.48 -0.66 -1.02
N PRO A 84 4.29 -0.82 -2.32
CA PRO A 84 4.46 0.25 -3.28
C PRO A 84 3.42 1.38 -3.08
N SER A 85 3.64 2.50 -3.76
CA SER A 85 2.72 3.65 -3.70
C SER A 85 1.28 3.23 -4.06
N SER A 86 0.30 3.73 -3.31
CA SER A 86 -1.13 3.43 -3.48
C SER A 86 -1.52 1.95 -3.33
N SER A 87 -0.72 1.16 -2.63
CA SER A 87 -1.07 -0.23 -2.30
C SER A 87 -2.04 -0.38 -1.12
N GLY A 88 -2.37 0.70 -0.41
CA GLY A 88 -3.32 0.66 0.71
C GLY A 88 -2.68 0.40 2.09
N LYS A 89 -1.37 0.65 2.25
CA LYS A 89 -0.63 0.46 3.53
C LYS A 89 -1.33 1.09 4.73
N SER A 90 -1.61 2.37 4.68
CA SER A 90 -2.19 3.10 5.82
C SER A 90 -3.61 2.63 6.17
N THR A 91 -4.41 2.22 5.16
CA THR A 91 -5.73 1.62 5.38
C THR A 91 -5.59 0.26 6.07
N PHE A 92 -4.68 -0.58 5.58
CA PHE A 92 -4.37 -1.86 6.20
C PHE A 92 -3.87 -1.70 7.64
N CYS A 93 -2.94 -0.76 7.89
CA CYS A 93 -2.41 -0.47 9.23
C CYS A 93 -3.52 -0.12 10.23
N LYS A 94 -4.49 0.70 9.80
CA LYS A 94 -5.65 1.05 10.63
C LYS A 94 -6.53 -0.16 10.95
N ARG A 95 -6.83 -0.99 9.94
CA ARG A 95 -7.64 -2.22 10.11
C ARG A 95 -6.92 -3.23 11.00
N LEU A 96 -5.63 -3.48 10.76
CA LEU A 96 -4.80 -4.35 11.60
C LEU A 96 -4.75 -3.86 13.05
N SER A 97 -4.63 -2.55 13.26
CA SER A 97 -4.61 -1.96 14.60
C SER A 97 -5.91 -2.22 15.38
N ILE A 98 -7.06 -2.27 14.68
CA ILE A 98 -8.35 -2.63 15.30
C ILE A 98 -8.34 -4.11 15.73
N GLN A 99 -7.88 -5.01 14.86
CA GLN A 99 -7.83 -6.44 15.16
C GLN A 99 -6.83 -6.77 16.27
N LEU A 100 -5.67 -6.10 16.29
CA LEU A 100 -4.70 -6.25 17.39
C LEU A 100 -5.30 -5.80 18.73
N LYS A 101 -6.08 -4.72 18.76
CA LYS A 101 -6.80 -4.30 19.97
C LYS A 101 -7.84 -5.35 20.40
N ALA A 102 -8.51 -5.98 19.46
CA ALA A 102 -9.43 -7.07 19.75
C ALA A 102 -8.72 -8.30 20.36
N CYS A 103 -7.46 -8.54 20.01
CA CYS A 103 -6.57 -9.53 20.64
C CYS A 103 -5.96 -9.05 21.97
N GLY A 104 -6.33 -7.86 22.48
CA GLY A 104 -5.79 -7.32 23.73
C GLY A 104 -4.42 -6.65 23.60
N ILE A 105 -3.88 -6.51 22.41
CA ILE A 105 -2.61 -5.85 22.13
C ILE A 105 -2.85 -4.35 21.89
N ARG A 106 -1.97 -3.49 22.42
CA ARG A 106 -2.03 -2.03 22.20
C ARG A 106 -1.04 -1.61 21.11
N PRO A 107 -1.48 -1.40 19.85
CA PRO A 107 -0.61 -0.92 18.80
C PRO A 107 -0.34 0.58 18.96
N ILE A 108 0.92 0.97 18.82
CA ILE A 108 1.37 2.35 18.64
C ILE A 108 1.97 2.42 17.25
N SER A 109 1.54 3.36 16.42
CA SER A 109 1.98 3.43 15.03
C SER A 109 2.46 4.83 14.65
N PHE A 110 3.46 4.87 13.78
CA PHE A 110 3.87 6.07 13.04
C PHE A 110 4.30 5.72 11.61
N SER A 111 4.38 6.73 10.76
CA SER A 111 4.83 6.59 9.38
C SER A 111 6.33 6.91 9.25
N THR A 112 7.02 6.23 8.33
CA THR A 112 8.38 6.63 7.95
C THR A 112 8.41 8.02 7.32
N ASP A 113 7.30 8.48 6.76
CA ASP A 113 7.19 9.79 6.12
C ASP A 113 7.31 10.93 7.14
N ASP A 114 6.95 10.69 8.41
CA ASP A 114 7.13 11.65 9.51
C ASP A 114 8.61 11.95 9.78
N TYR A 115 9.50 11.03 9.39
CA TYR A 115 10.96 11.14 9.57
C TYR A 115 11.68 11.61 8.30
N PHE A 116 10.99 12.20 7.34
CA PHE A 116 11.65 12.78 6.17
C PHE A 116 12.62 13.89 6.58
N VAL A 117 13.74 13.97 5.87
CA VAL A 117 14.63 15.13 5.92
C VAL A 117 13.91 16.36 5.37
N ASN A 118 14.38 17.57 5.68
CA ASN A 118 13.78 18.77 5.08
C ASN A 118 13.86 18.69 3.55
N ARG A 119 12.91 19.31 2.84
CA ARG A 119 12.82 19.23 1.39
C ARG A 119 14.13 19.60 0.68
N LEU A 120 14.87 20.59 1.18
CA LEU A 120 16.12 21.02 0.57
C LEU A 120 17.22 19.96 0.67
N ASP A 121 17.15 19.07 1.67
CA ASP A 121 18.12 17.99 1.91
C ASP A 121 17.70 16.69 1.21
N THR A 122 16.50 16.66 0.58
CA THR A 122 16.01 15.50 -0.18
C THR A 122 16.90 15.23 -1.39
N PRO A 123 17.28 13.97 -1.65
CA PRO A 123 18.02 13.61 -2.86
C PRO A 123 17.32 14.09 -4.14
N ARG A 124 18.09 14.29 -5.20
CA ARG A 124 17.54 14.74 -6.47
C ARG A 124 17.66 13.68 -7.55
N LEU A 125 16.68 13.64 -8.42
CA LEU A 125 16.69 12.89 -9.67
C LEU A 125 17.67 13.55 -10.67
N PRO A 126 18.10 12.81 -11.72
CA PRO A 126 18.96 13.38 -12.75
C PRO A 126 18.41 14.62 -13.46
N ASN A 127 17.09 14.79 -13.48
CA ASN A 127 16.41 15.98 -14.03
C ASN A 127 16.37 17.17 -13.06
N GLY A 128 16.93 17.02 -11.84
CA GLY A 128 16.97 18.05 -10.81
C GLY A 128 15.75 18.11 -9.88
N GLU A 129 14.69 17.33 -10.14
CA GLU A 129 13.55 17.22 -9.25
C GLU A 129 13.90 16.47 -7.95
N PHE A 130 13.12 16.69 -6.89
CA PHE A 130 13.30 15.97 -5.64
C PHE A 130 12.85 14.49 -5.77
N ASP A 131 13.68 13.57 -5.29
CA ASP A 131 13.38 12.12 -5.26
C ASP A 131 12.81 11.74 -3.89
N PHE A 132 11.53 11.98 -3.68
CA PHE A 132 10.85 11.66 -2.42
C PHE A 132 10.70 10.15 -2.16
N ASP A 133 10.87 9.33 -3.17
CA ASP A 133 10.81 7.88 -3.05
C ASP A 133 12.19 7.25 -2.76
N ASN A 134 13.24 8.06 -2.66
CA ASN A 134 14.59 7.61 -2.29
C ASN A 134 14.66 7.22 -0.82
N PHE A 135 15.41 6.16 -0.51
CA PHE A 135 15.60 5.72 0.89
C PHE A 135 16.24 6.82 1.76
N GLU A 136 17.17 7.60 1.22
CA GLU A 136 17.85 8.68 1.95
C GLU A 136 16.96 9.91 2.22
N THR A 137 15.72 9.92 1.70
CA THR A 137 14.70 10.92 2.06
C THR A 137 14.22 10.69 3.50
N VAL A 138 14.29 9.47 4.00
CA VAL A 138 14.03 9.17 5.41
C VAL A 138 15.31 9.35 6.22
N ASP A 139 15.26 10.12 7.30
CA ASP A 139 16.32 10.17 8.30
C ASP A 139 16.33 8.86 9.11
N HIS A 140 16.81 7.80 8.45
CA HIS A 140 16.77 6.45 8.96
C HIS A 140 17.57 6.27 10.25
N ARG A 141 18.61 7.08 10.49
CA ARG A 141 19.40 7.05 11.74
C ARG A 141 18.61 7.61 12.90
N TYR A 142 17.93 8.72 12.69
CA TYR A 142 17.08 9.33 13.71
C TYR A 142 15.89 8.42 14.03
N LEU A 143 15.19 7.92 13.00
CA LEU A 143 14.11 6.95 13.17
C LEU A 143 14.56 5.73 13.97
N GLN A 144 15.70 5.12 13.61
CA GLN A 144 16.23 3.95 14.31
C GLN A 144 16.54 4.25 15.78
N SER A 145 17.13 5.44 16.09
CA SER A 145 17.36 5.88 17.46
C SER A 145 16.07 5.92 18.27
N ASP A 146 15.00 6.47 17.70
CA ASP A 146 13.69 6.55 18.36
C ASP A 146 13.04 5.18 18.53
N VAL A 147 13.15 4.30 17.53
CA VAL A 147 12.68 2.90 17.63
C VAL A 147 13.36 2.19 18.81
N LEU A 148 14.68 2.30 18.93
CA LEU A 148 15.42 1.66 20.00
C LEU A 148 15.04 2.19 21.39
N LYS A 149 14.80 3.49 21.53
CA LYS A 149 14.30 4.10 22.77
C LYS A 149 12.89 3.59 23.10
N LEU A 150 11.99 3.57 22.13
CA LEU A 150 10.64 3.05 22.31
C LEU A 150 10.63 1.59 22.75
N LEU A 151 11.45 0.74 22.13
CA LEU A 151 11.58 -0.67 22.51
C LEU A 151 12.12 -0.86 23.95
N LYS A 152 12.86 0.11 24.47
CA LYS A 152 13.29 0.16 25.88
C LYS A 152 12.23 0.75 26.82
N GLY A 153 11.08 1.21 26.29
CA GLY A 153 10.03 1.85 27.10
C GLY A 153 10.32 3.32 27.43
N GLU A 154 11.24 3.94 26.72
CA GLU A 154 11.53 5.37 26.86
C GLU A 154 10.50 6.20 26.09
N THR A 155 10.31 7.45 26.51
CA THR A 155 9.44 8.39 25.79
C THR A 155 10.25 9.10 24.70
N VAL A 156 9.70 9.17 23.48
CA VAL A 156 10.30 9.90 22.37
C VAL A 156 9.36 11.00 21.88
N SER A 157 9.93 12.11 21.42
CA SER A 157 9.20 13.17 20.71
C SER A 157 9.21 12.82 19.22
N VAL A 158 8.06 12.47 18.66
CA VAL A 158 7.91 12.06 17.27
C VAL A 158 7.77 13.29 16.38
N PRO A 159 8.58 13.40 15.32
CA PRO A 159 8.40 14.47 14.34
C PRO A 159 7.13 14.27 13.52
N GLU A 160 6.75 15.30 12.79
CA GLU A 160 5.75 15.28 11.73
C GLU A 160 6.30 16.01 10.52
N TYR A 161 6.18 15.41 9.33
CA TYR A 161 6.63 16.07 8.12
C TYR A 161 5.49 16.88 7.50
N ASN A 162 5.68 18.17 7.38
CA ASN A 162 4.72 19.06 6.75
C ASN A 162 4.99 19.12 5.24
N PHE A 163 4.15 18.44 4.45
CA PHE A 163 4.29 18.39 2.99
C PHE A 163 4.10 19.74 2.29
N VAL A 164 3.43 20.70 2.92
CA VAL A 164 3.22 22.04 2.36
C VAL A 164 4.52 22.85 2.50
N THR A 165 5.03 22.96 3.73
CA THR A 165 6.26 23.72 4.01
C THR A 165 7.52 22.98 3.57
N GLY A 166 7.47 21.64 3.54
CA GLY A 166 8.61 20.77 3.26
C GLY A 166 9.60 20.71 4.43
N LEU A 167 9.11 20.91 5.64
CA LEU A 167 9.90 20.87 6.87
C LEU A 167 9.44 19.77 7.80
N ARG A 168 10.39 19.20 8.53
CA ARG A 168 10.14 18.32 9.66
C ARG A 168 9.89 19.20 10.90
N GLU A 169 8.74 19.03 11.51
CA GLU A 169 8.26 19.86 12.61
C GLU A 169 8.06 19.00 13.87
N PHE A 170 8.09 19.63 15.05
CA PHE A 170 7.81 19.00 16.34
C PHE A 170 6.66 19.73 17.00
N ASN A 171 5.47 19.15 16.99
CA ASN A 171 4.24 19.73 17.55
C ASN A 171 3.92 19.22 18.96
N GLY A 172 4.91 18.65 19.68
CA GLY A 172 4.77 18.18 21.05
C GLY A 172 4.18 16.76 21.18
N LYS A 173 3.97 16.05 20.07
CA LYS A 173 3.52 14.65 20.10
C LYS A 173 4.63 13.77 20.68
N THR A 174 4.30 13.05 21.74
CA THR A 174 5.21 12.07 22.37
C THR A 174 4.62 10.67 22.27
N LEU A 175 5.48 9.68 22.14
CA LEU A 175 5.11 8.26 22.18
C LEU A 175 5.95 7.53 23.23
N ARG A 176 5.34 6.50 23.83
CA ARG A 176 5.99 5.56 24.72
C ARG A 176 5.38 4.18 24.51
N LEU A 177 6.21 3.16 24.47
CA LEU A 177 5.79 1.78 24.32
C LEU A 177 5.61 1.15 25.70
N GLU A 178 4.35 1.05 26.15
CA GLU A 178 4.01 0.42 27.43
C GLU A 178 4.12 -1.11 27.36
N PRO A 179 4.26 -1.81 28.51
CA PRO A 179 4.19 -3.28 28.55
C PRO A 179 2.88 -3.78 27.88
N GLY A 180 2.98 -4.83 27.06
CA GLY A 180 1.85 -5.36 26.29
C GLY A 180 1.48 -4.55 25.05
N SER A 181 2.27 -3.53 24.71
CA SER A 181 2.12 -2.76 23.48
C SER A 181 3.08 -3.25 22.40
N ILE A 182 2.71 -3.01 21.14
CA ILE A 182 3.51 -3.30 19.95
C ILE A 182 3.73 -2.02 19.15
N LEU A 183 4.92 -1.87 18.60
CA LEU A 183 5.24 -0.76 17.70
C LEU A 183 4.95 -1.17 16.25
N ILE A 184 4.23 -0.34 15.52
CA ILE A 184 3.97 -0.50 14.08
C ILE A 184 4.62 0.65 13.33
N ILE A 185 5.47 0.33 12.36
CA ILE A 185 6.07 1.30 11.45
C ILE A 185 5.54 1.02 10.05
N GLU A 186 4.90 2.00 9.44
CA GLU A 186 4.43 1.89 8.06
C GLU A 186 5.18 2.87 7.15
N GLY A 187 5.44 2.43 5.92
CA GLY A 187 6.04 3.26 4.88
C GLY A 187 6.63 2.45 3.75
N ILE A 188 6.99 3.13 2.66
CA ILE A 188 7.53 2.46 1.46
C ILE A 188 8.89 1.77 1.75
N HIS A 189 9.63 2.24 2.75
CA HIS A 189 10.94 1.73 3.12
C HIS A 189 10.94 0.85 4.39
N ALA A 190 9.78 0.55 4.97
CA ALA A 190 9.71 -0.11 6.28
C ALA A 190 10.39 -1.49 6.32
N LEU A 191 10.47 -2.22 5.20
CA LEU A 191 11.16 -3.51 5.11
C LEU A 191 12.62 -3.40 4.66
N ASN A 192 13.14 -2.20 4.37
CA ASN A 192 14.57 -2.05 4.07
C ASN A 192 15.37 -2.39 5.34
N PRO A 193 16.29 -3.37 5.30
CA PRO A 193 17.05 -3.79 6.49
C PRO A 193 17.79 -2.65 7.18
N ARG A 194 18.29 -1.67 6.43
CA ARG A 194 19.01 -0.50 6.97
C ARG A 194 18.17 0.36 7.93
N LEU A 195 16.82 0.22 7.88
CA LEU A 195 15.93 1.01 8.75
C LEU A 195 15.93 0.49 10.19
N THR A 196 16.14 -0.82 10.39
CA THR A 196 16.01 -1.49 11.69
C THR A 196 17.09 -2.53 11.94
N ASP A 197 18.30 -2.36 11.39
CA ASP A 197 19.41 -3.33 11.49
C ASP A 197 19.88 -3.58 12.93
N GLN A 198 19.66 -2.64 13.86
CA GLN A 198 20.00 -2.78 15.29
C GLN A 198 18.89 -3.45 16.10
N VAL A 199 17.74 -3.74 15.53
CA VAL A 199 16.65 -4.48 16.17
C VAL A 199 16.79 -5.97 15.85
N ALA A 200 16.66 -6.84 16.84
CA ALA A 200 16.76 -8.29 16.63
C ALA A 200 15.73 -8.79 15.63
N GLU A 201 16.15 -9.65 14.72
CA GLU A 201 15.29 -10.20 13.66
C GLU A 201 14.10 -10.99 14.25
N SER A 202 14.31 -11.73 15.34
CA SER A 202 13.26 -12.49 16.02
C SER A 202 12.15 -11.62 16.60
N SER A 203 12.42 -10.34 16.90
CA SER A 203 11.44 -9.41 17.45
C SER A 203 10.66 -8.63 16.39
N LYS A 204 10.87 -8.92 15.11
CA LYS A 204 10.19 -8.27 13.99
C LYS A 204 9.12 -9.15 13.37
N TYR A 205 8.04 -8.53 12.89
CA TYR A 205 7.05 -9.14 12.00
C TYR A 205 6.86 -8.22 10.78
N ARG A 206 7.05 -8.78 9.58
CA ARG A 206 7.11 -8.02 8.33
C ARG A 206 5.90 -8.31 7.47
N ILE A 207 5.23 -7.28 7.02
CA ILE A 207 4.04 -7.34 6.17
C ILE A 207 4.30 -6.57 4.89
N PHE A 208 4.13 -7.22 3.75
CA PHE A 208 4.18 -6.58 2.44
C PHE A 208 2.78 -6.48 1.85
N ILE A 209 2.36 -5.28 1.46
CA ILE A 209 1.05 -5.01 0.89
C ILE A 209 1.18 -4.69 -0.59
N ASN A 210 0.46 -5.42 -1.42
CA ASN A 210 0.40 -5.17 -2.85
C ASN A 210 -1.03 -5.23 -3.35
N THR A 211 -1.27 -4.73 -4.56
CA THR A 211 -2.54 -4.81 -5.29
C THR A 211 -2.40 -5.83 -6.41
N ILE A 212 -2.53 -7.11 -6.08
CA ILE A 212 -2.37 -8.19 -7.06
C ILE A 212 -3.72 -8.41 -7.73
N THR A 213 -3.86 -7.91 -8.96
CA THR A 213 -5.08 -8.11 -9.74
C THR A 213 -5.14 -9.55 -10.23
N SER A 214 -6.16 -10.28 -9.80
CA SER A 214 -6.35 -11.71 -10.10
C SER A 214 -7.41 -11.99 -11.16
N ILE A 215 -8.14 -10.97 -11.62
CA ILE A 215 -9.00 -11.07 -12.80
C ILE A 215 -8.23 -10.72 -14.07
N SER A 216 -8.54 -11.39 -15.17
CA SER A 216 -8.00 -11.06 -16.49
C SER A 216 -8.97 -10.18 -17.26
N LEU A 217 -8.45 -9.44 -18.24
CA LEU A 217 -9.27 -8.69 -19.17
C LEU A 217 -10.06 -9.65 -20.08
N ASP A 218 -9.37 -10.68 -20.54
CA ASP A 218 -9.88 -11.82 -21.30
C ASP A 218 -8.96 -13.04 -21.07
N ASP A 219 -9.16 -14.14 -21.79
CA ASP A 219 -8.41 -15.39 -21.63
C ASP A 219 -6.89 -15.26 -21.86
N HIS A 220 -6.44 -14.16 -22.45
CA HIS A 220 -5.04 -13.95 -22.86
C HIS A 220 -4.38 -12.70 -22.25
N ASN A 221 -5.19 -11.77 -21.75
CA ASN A 221 -4.70 -10.46 -21.29
C ASN A 221 -4.91 -10.26 -19.80
N CYS A 222 -3.80 -10.26 -19.05
CA CYS A 222 -3.80 -9.92 -17.64
C CYS A 222 -3.86 -8.40 -17.43
N ILE A 223 -4.46 -7.98 -16.34
CA ILE A 223 -4.50 -6.57 -15.94
C ILE A 223 -3.21 -6.26 -15.16
N PRO A 224 -2.40 -5.27 -15.61
CA PRO A 224 -1.20 -4.89 -14.89
C PRO A 224 -1.51 -4.33 -13.49
N THR A 225 -0.82 -4.84 -12.47
CA THR A 225 -0.91 -4.33 -11.10
C THR A 225 -0.60 -2.83 -10.99
N SER A 226 0.29 -2.33 -11.87
CA SER A 226 0.65 -0.92 -11.95
C SER A 226 -0.53 -0.03 -12.33
N ASP A 227 -1.44 -0.49 -13.18
CA ASP A 227 -2.59 0.30 -13.64
C ASP A 227 -3.59 0.53 -12.51
N ASN A 228 -3.85 -0.49 -11.71
CA ASN A 228 -4.68 -0.35 -10.51
C ASN A 228 -4.12 0.75 -9.60
N ARG A 229 -2.83 0.67 -9.27
CA ARG A 229 -2.20 1.62 -8.35
C ARG A 229 -2.09 3.03 -8.94
N LEU A 230 -1.88 3.16 -10.25
CA LEU A 230 -1.90 4.47 -10.92
C LEU A 230 -3.29 5.12 -10.83
N LEU A 231 -4.35 4.37 -11.10
CA LEU A 231 -5.73 4.86 -10.98
C LEU A 231 -6.06 5.25 -9.54
N ARG A 232 -5.71 4.41 -8.55
CA ARG A 232 -5.85 4.75 -7.12
C ARG A 232 -5.08 6.03 -6.77
N ARG A 233 -3.86 6.19 -7.29
CA ARG A 233 -3.04 7.37 -7.05
C ARG A 233 -3.68 8.63 -7.63
N ILE A 234 -4.11 8.58 -8.88
CA ILE A 234 -4.76 9.71 -9.56
C ILE A 234 -5.99 10.18 -8.77
N VAL A 235 -6.86 9.25 -8.36
CA VAL A 235 -8.07 9.60 -7.59
C VAL A 235 -7.72 10.14 -6.21
N ARG A 236 -6.80 9.51 -5.49
CA ARG A 236 -6.36 9.94 -4.16
C ARG A 236 -5.73 11.33 -4.19
N ASP A 237 -4.79 11.55 -5.10
CA ASP A 237 -4.00 12.78 -5.16
C ASP A 237 -4.88 13.97 -5.58
N PHE A 238 -5.79 13.74 -6.53
CA PHE A 238 -6.77 14.74 -6.94
C PHE A 238 -7.71 15.12 -5.78
N ASN A 239 -8.28 14.14 -5.07
CA ASN A 239 -9.20 14.38 -3.95
C ASN A 239 -8.52 15.08 -2.76
N LYS A 240 -7.20 14.86 -2.58
CA LYS A 240 -6.41 15.55 -1.56
C LYS A 240 -5.92 16.93 -2.00
N GLY A 241 -6.11 17.31 -3.25
CA GLY A 241 -5.53 18.54 -3.83
C GLY A 241 -4.00 18.52 -3.90
N ALA A 242 -3.38 17.32 -3.88
CA ALA A 242 -1.93 17.18 -3.86
C ALA A 242 -1.34 17.29 -5.27
N PHE A 243 -1.92 16.57 -6.23
CA PHE A 243 -1.51 16.57 -7.64
C PHE A 243 -2.72 16.49 -8.56
N THR A 244 -2.61 17.11 -9.73
CA THR A 244 -3.52 16.89 -10.85
C THR A 244 -3.30 15.50 -11.46
N ALA A 245 -4.26 15.03 -12.28
CA ALA A 245 -4.09 13.77 -13.00
C ALA A 245 -2.85 13.80 -13.92
N ARG A 246 -2.60 14.93 -14.57
CA ARG A 246 -1.43 15.13 -15.43
C ARG A 246 -0.13 14.93 -14.64
N GLU A 247 0.00 15.60 -13.50
CA GLU A 247 1.20 15.51 -12.64
C GLU A 247 1.38 14.09 -12.09
N SER A 248 0.30 13.43 -11.67
CA SER A 248 0.35 12.04 -11.20
C SER A 248 0.88 11.08 -12.29
N ILE A 249 0.44 11.26 -13.56
CA ILE A 249 0.91 10.48 -14.69
C ILE A 249 2.38 10.83 -15.02
N MET A 250 2.74 12.11 -15.02
CA MET A 250 4.10 12.58 -15.30
C MET A 250 5.12 11.98 -14.31
N HIS A 251 4.79 11.93 -13.03
CA HIS A 251 5.67 11.40 -11.99
C HIS A 251 5.68 9.86 -11.90
N TRP A 252 4.71 9.17 -12.53
CA TRP A 252 4.55 7.73 -12.39
C TRP A 252 5.76 6.89 -12.80
N PRO A 253 6.48 7.18 -13.90
CA PRO A 253 7.70 6.45 -14.25
C PRO A 253 8.78 6.50 -13.16
N ASN A 254 8.98 7.65 -12.51
CA ASN A 254 9.93 7.81 -11.41
C ASN A 254 9.52 6.97 -10.20
N VAL A 255 8.23 6.99 -9.84
CA VAL A 255 7.67 6.13 -8.78
C VAL A 255 7.96 4.66 -9.07
N ARG A 256 7.71 4.20 -10.30
CA ARG A 256 7.96 2.82 -10.71
C ARG A 256 9.45 2.44 -10.63
N SER A 257 10.33 3.32 -11.07
CA SER A 257 11.78 3.13 -10.98
C SER A 257 12.23 2.99 -9.52
N SER A 258 11.74 3.86 -8.65
CA SER A 258 12.06 3.82 -7.22
C SER A 258 11.53 2.55 -6.54
N GLU A 259 10.35 2.07 -6.90
CA GLU A 259 9.79 0.82 -6.40
C GLU A 259 10.67 -0.39 -6.72
N VAL A 260 11.17 -0.47 -7.95
CA VAL A 260 12.08 -1.54 -8.38
C VAL A 260 13.39 -1.50 -7.61
N LYS A 261 13.89 -0.30 -7.30
CA LYS A 261 15.15 -0.10 -6.61
C LYS A 261 15.05 -0.31 -5.09
N TRP A 262 13.96 0.17 -4.47
CA TRP A 262 13.92 0.34 -3.01
C TRP A 262 12.85 -0.49 -2.31
N ILE A 263 11.84 -1.03 -3.01
CA ILE A 263 10.69 -1.69 -2.38
C ILE A 263 10.63 -3.17 -2.74
N TYR A 264 10.55 -3.51 -4.03
CA TYR A 264 10.42 -4.91 -4.46
C TYR A 264 11.57 -5.83 -4.08
N PRO A 265 12.85 -5.39 -3.96
CA PRO A 265 13.92 -6.27 -3.51
C PRO A 265 13.72 -6.87 -2.12
N TYR A 266 12.88 -6.24 -1.28
CA TYR A 266 12.59 -6.71 0.07
C TYR A 266 11.23 -7.41 0.23
N GLN A 267 10.50 -7.61 -0.86
CA GLN A 267 9.16 -8.19 -0.85
C GLN A 267 9.14 -9.60 -0.26
N GLU A 268 10.05 -10.46 -0.70
CA GLU A 268 10.11 -11.85 -0.24
C GLU A 268 10.67 -12.00 1.20
N ASN A 269 11.24 -10.94 1.78
CA ASN A 269 11.63 -10.88 3.19
C ASN A 269 10.45 -10.73 4.15
N ALA A 270 9.24 -10.45 3.64
CA ALA A 270 8.05 -10.33 4.45
C ALA A 270 7.65 -11.69 5.08
N ASP A 271 7.17 -11.68 6.31
CA ASP A 271 6.56 -12.85 6.96
C ASP A 271 5.21 -13.19 6.29
N VAL A 272 4.49 -12.16 5.82
CA VAL A 272 3.22 -12.31 5.09
C VAL A 272 3.07 -11.25 4.00
N LEU A 273 2.47 -11.66 2.86
CA LEU A 273 1.97 -10.76 1.83
C LEU A 273 0.46 -10.61 1.97
N PHE A 274 -0.02 -9.36 1.86
CA PHE A 274 -1.44 -9.05 1.85
C PHE A 274 -1.84 -8.44 0.49
N ASN A 275 -2.86 -9.01 -0.15
CA ASN A 275 -3.44 -8.46 -1.36
C ASN A 275 -4.56 -7.48 -1.02
N SER A 276 -4.38 -6.22 -1.39
CA SER A 276 -5.35 -5.15 -1.17
C SER A 276 -6.27 -4.89 -2.37
N ALA A 277 -6.16 -5.67 -3.46
CA ALA A 277 -7.03 -5.52 -4.62
C ALA A 277 -8.44 -6.04 -4.33
N TYR A 278 -9.43 -5.39 -4.94
CA TYR A 278 -10.82 -5.84 -4.96
C TYR A 278 -11.24 -6.21 -6.37
N LEU A 279 -12.07 -7.25 -6.50
CA LEU A 279 -12.54 -7.75 -7.81
C LEU A 279 -13.30 -6.69 -8.61
N VAL A 280 -14.15 -5.92 -7.93
CA VAL A 280 -15.03 -4.91 -8.56
C VAL A 280 -14.45 -3.49 -8.53
N GLU A 281 -13.20 -3.35 -8.09
CA GLU A 281 -12.58 -2.04 -7.86
C GLU A 281 -12.58 -1.15 -9.10
N PHE A 282 -12.25 -1.72 -10.27
CA PHE A 282 -12.21 -0.94 -11.51
C PHE A 282 -13.59 -0.44 -11.93
N ALA A 283 -14.65 -1.21 -11.66
CA ALA A 283 -16.03 -0.82 -11.92
C ALA A 283 -16.44 0.37 -11.03
N VAL A 284 -16.01 0.37 -9.77
CA VAL A 284 -16.26 1.47 -8.82
C VAL A 284 -15.41 2.69 -9.16
N ILE A 285 -14.08 2.51 -9.35
CA ILE A 285 -13.16 3.62 -9.57
C ILE A 285 -13.38 4.32 -10.92
N ARG A 286 -13.97 3.63 -11.89
CA ARG A 286 -14.21 4.14 -13.24
C ARG A 286 -14.89 5.51 -13.24
N ALA A 287 -16.02 5.64 -12.53
CA ALA A 287 -16.81 6.87 -12.50
C ALA A 287 -16.01 8.07 -11.96
N HIS A 288 -15.15 7.83 -10.98
CA HIS A 288 -14.29 8.85 -10.38
C HIS A 288 -13.10 9.18 -11.29
N ALA A 289 -12.38 8.15 -11.74
CA ALA A 289 -11.17 8.31 -12.53
C ALA A 289 -11.44 8.94 -13.91
N GLU A 290 -12.52 8.56 -14.62
CA GLU A 290 -12.85 9.13 -15.92
C GLU A 290 -13.05 10.65 -15.86
N ARG A 291 -13.76 11.16 -14.83
CA ARG A 291 -13.97 12.60 -14.64
C ARG A 291 -12.64 13.34 -14.41
N ILE A 292 -11.77 12.77 -13.61
CA ILE A 292 -10.46 13.35 -13.30
C ILE A 292 -9.55 13.32 -14.53
N LEU A 293 -9.53 12.22 -15.26
CA LEU A 293 -8.73 12.06 -16.49
C LEU A 293 -9.19 13.03 -17.61
N MET A 294 -10.46 13.42 -17.64
CA MET A 294 -10.96 14.42 -18.60
C MET A 294 -10.41 15.84 -18.36
N THR A 295 -9.87 16.12 -17.18
CA THR A 295 -9.23 17.43 -16.89
C THR A 295 -7.88 17.60 -17.56
N VAL A 296 -7.28 16.52 -18.08
CA VAL A 296 -5.95 16.56 -18.71
C VAL A 296 -6.06 17.12 -20.14
N PRO A 297 -5.28 18.15 -20.49
CA PRO A 297 -5.30 18.75 -21.84
C PRO A 297 -4.88 17.76 -22.92
N LYS A 298 -5.56 17.82 -24.07
CA LYS A 298 -5.28 16.90 -25.21
C LYS A 298 -3.94 17.13 -25.89
N ASN A 299 -3.34 18.29 -25.69
CA ASN A 299 -2.10 18.75 -26.33
C ASN A 299 -0.85 18.52 -25.47
N CYS A 300 -0.88 17.64 -24.48
CA CYS A 300 0.28 17.31 -23.66
C CYS A 300 0.72 15.85 -23.86
N PRO A 301 1.98 15.51 -23.60
CA PRO A 301 2.52 14.15 -23.75
C PRO A 301 1.76 13.09 -22.94
N GLU A 302 1.32 13.46 -21.74
CA GLU A 302 0.62 12.57 -20.81
C GLU A 302 -0.77 12.13 -21.32
N TYR A 303 -1.31 12.83 -22.33
CA TYR A 303 -2.64 12.49 -22.89
C TYR A 303 -2.69 11.12 -23.55
N SER A 304 -1.58 10.59 -24.05
CA SER A 304 -1.51 9.23 -24.59
C SER A 304 -1.85 8.20 -23.50
N GLU A 305 -1.34 8.39 -22.29
CA GLU A 305 -1.62 7.54 -21.14
C GLU A 305 -3.06 7.74 -20.64
N VAL A 306 -3.57 8.96 -20.65
CA VAL A 306 -4.97 9.24 -20.36
C VAL A 306 -5.89 8.47 -21.32
N HIS A 307 -5.58 8.48 -22.62
CA HIS A 307 -6.35 7.75 -23.63
C HIS A 307 -6.34 6.24 -23.36
N ARG A 308 -5.16 5.68 -23.05
CA ARG A 308 -4.98 4.27 -22.70
C ARG A 308 -5.80 3.86 -21.47
N LEU A 309 -5.69 4.65 -20.38
CA LEU A 309 -6.43 4.39 -19.14
C LEU A 309 -7.95 4.52 -19.33
N LYS A 310 -8.42 5.50 -20.08
CA LYS A 310 -9.85 5.65 -20.40
C LYS A 310 -10.37 4.47 -21.22
N LYS A 311 -9.59 4.02 -22.23
CA LYS A 311 -9.94 2.83 -23.01
C LYS A 311 -10.00 1.60 -22.11
N PHE A 312 -9.02 1.40 -21.25
CA PHE A 312 -9.01 0.31 -20.26
C PHE A 312 -10.25 0.36 -19.35
N LEU A 313 -10.55 1.51 -18.76
CA LEU A 313 -11.74 1.68 -17.90
C LEU A 313 -13.05 1.43 -18.64
N SER A 314 -13.12 1.69 -19.95
CA SER A 314 -14.32 1.47 -20.74
C SER A 314 -14.74 0.01 -20.83
N TYR A 315 -13.87 -0.95 -20.54
CA TYR A 315 -14.20 -2.37 -20.49
C TYR A 315 -15.04 -2.77 -19.27
N PHE A 316 -15.09 -1.96 -18.23
CA PHE A 316 -15.82 -2.24 -16.99
C PHE A 316 -17.19 -1.58 -17.00
N THR A 317 -18.23 -2.28 -16.58
CA THR A 317 -19.54 -1.68 -16.29
C THR A 317 -19.40 -0.80 -15.03
N PRO A 318 -19.75 0.50 -15.09
CA PRO A 318 -19.60 1.38 -13.92
C PRO A 318 -20.59 0.98 -12.82
N VAL A 319 -20.10 0.96 -11.57
CA VAL A 319 -20.90 0.79 -10.37
C VAL A 319 -21.18 2.17 -9.77
N SER A 320 -22.43 2.43 -9.42
CA SER A 320 -22.83 3.69 -8.78
C SER A 320 -22.35 3.72 -7.31
N ASP A 321 -21.98 4.90 -6.81
CA ASP A 321 -21.65 5.09 -5.38
C ASP A 321 -22.79 4.65 -4.45
N LYS A 322 -24.05 4.62 -4.94
CA LYS A 322 -25.22 4.15 -4.20
C LYS A 322 -25.21 2.62 -3.98
N ASP A 323 -24.54 1.89 -4.86
CA ASP A 323 -24.41 0.43 -4.78
C ASP A 323 -23.22 -0.01 -3.95
N VAL A 324 -22.33 0.95 -3.60
CA VAL A 324 -21.23 0.72 -2.67
C VAL A 324 -21.78 0.73 -1.24
N PRO A 325 -21.50 -0.31 -0.43
CA PRO A 325 -21.95 -0.33 0.97
C PRO A 325 -21.46 0.90 1.74
N SER A 326 -22.29 1.47 2.59
CA SER A 326 -21.93 2.65 3.40
C SER A 326 -20.79 2.38 4.40
N THR A 327 -20.49 1.12 4.64
CA THR A 327 -19.38 0.64 5.49
C THR A 327 -18.08 0.41 4.73
N SER A 328 -18.11 0.57 3.42
CA SER A 328 -16.97 0.33 2.52
C SER A 328 -16.01 1.51 2.44
#